data_57a33a8e35651e4f50ab185cb7d4aac4
#
_entry.id   57a33a8e35651e4f50ab185cb7d4aac4
#
_cell.length_a   1.000
_cell.length_b   1.000
_cell.length_c   1.000
_cell.angle_alpha   90.00
_cell.angle_beta   90.00
_cell.angle_gamma   90.00
#
_symmetry.space_group_name_H-M   'P 1'
#
loop_
_entity.id
_entity.type
_entity.pdbx_description
1 polymer ?
#
loop_
_entity_poly.entity_id
_entity_poly.type
_entity_poly.pdbx_seq_one_letter_code
_entity_poly.pdbx_strand_id
1 'polypeptide(L)' 'MPYLIYASKEAAIERADEEGKEIGYGYWVDGIGTRWLTYPNETIDHMWALDVTNYDLDESEEASTVDHYTPLPDPD' A
#
# COMPACT_ATOMS: atom_id res chain seq x y z
N MET A 1 9.88 -3.93 7.04
CA MET A 1 8.45 -4.07 6.71
C MET A 1 8.31 -4.15 5.21
N PRO A 2 7.51 -5.05 4.68
CA PRO A 2 7.39 -5.19 3.23
C PRO A 2 6.49 -4.12 2.65
N TYR A 3 6.89 -3.61 1.49
CA TYR A 3 6.12 -2.64 0.73
C TYR A 3 6.00 -3.10 -0.71
N LEU A 4 4.86 -2.83 -1.33
CA LEU A 4 4.70 -2.96 -2.77
C LEU A 4 4.67 -1.57 -3.39
N ILE A 5 5.36 -1.43 -4.51
CA ILE A 5 5.48 -0.14 -5.20
C ILE A 5 4.62 -0.17 -6.45
N TYR A 6 3.71 0.79 -6.55
CA TYR A 6 2.77 0.91 -7.67
C TYR A 6 3.05 2.16 -8.48
N ALA A 7 2.74 2.10 -9.75
CA ALA A 7 2.94 3.23 -10.64
C ALA A 7 1.90 4.33 -10.44
N SER A 8 0.74 4.00 -9.87
CA SER A 8 -0.32 4.98 -9.61
C SER A 8 -0.92 4.78 -8.24
N LYS A 9 -1.45 5.86 -7.69
CA LYS A 9 -2.16 5.83 -6.41
C LYS A 9 -3.39 4.93 -6.49
N GLU A 10 -4.10 5.00 -7.61
CA GLU A 10 -5.30 4.22 -7.82
C GLU A 10 -5.03 2.73 -7.77
N ALA A 11 -3.93 2.29 -8.35
CA ALA A 11 -3.56 0.88 -8.33
C ALA A 11 -3.26 0.41 -6.91
N ALA A 12 -2.57 1.23 -6.12
CA ALA A 12 -2.26 0.91 -4.73
C ALA A 12 -3.54 0.83 -3.88
N ILE A 13 -4.44 1.80 -4.06
CA ILE A 13 -5.71 1.83 -3.34
C ILE A 13 -6.57 0.63 -3.71
N GLU A 14 -6.62 0.27 -4.98
CA GLU A 14 -7.38 -0.87 -5.44
C GLU A 14 -6.90 -2.16 -4.77
N ARG A 15 -5.59 -2.33 -4.63
CA ARG A 15 -5.05 -3.50 -3.93
C ARG A 15 -5.42 -3.51 -2.45
N ALA A 16 -5.37 -2.36 -1.80
CA ALA A 16 -5.76 -2.24 -0.40
C ALA A 16 -7.24 -2.56 -0.21
N ASP A 17 -8.08 -2.09 -1.13
CA ASP A 17 -9.51 -2.38 -1.09
C ASP A 17 -9.79 -3.87 -1.22
N GLU A 18 -9.08 -4.56 -2.09
CA GLU A 18 -9.24 -6.01 -2.25
C GLU A 18 -8.89 -6.75 -0.95
N GLU A 19 -7.82 -6.33 -0.30
CA GLU A 19 -7.43 -6.95 0.96
C GLU A 19 -8.46 -6.69 2.05
N GLY A 20 -8.99 -5.48 2.11
CA GLY A 20 -10.02 -5.13 3.08
C GLY A 20 -11.27 -5.98 2.92
N LYS A 21 -11.69 -6.23 1.71
CA LYS A 21 -12.85 -7.08 1.43
C LYS A 21 -12.59 -8.52 1.85
N GLU A 22 -11.39 -9.02 1.58
CA GLU A 22 -11.04 -10.40 1.87
C GLU A 22 -11.03 -10.70 3.36
N ILE A 23 -10.51 -9.78 4.17
CA ILE A 23 -10.44 -9.97 5.62
C ILE A 23 -11.71 -9.57 6.34
N GLY A 24 -12.73 -9.13 5.61
CA GLY A 24 -14.03 -8.80 6.20
C GLY A 24 -14.12 -7.41 6.84
N TYR A 25 -13.10 -6.61 6.76
CA TYR A 25 -13.16 -5.21 7.16
C TYR A 25 -13.54 -4.38 5.95
N GLY A 26 -14.36 -3.39 6.16
CA GLY A 26 -14.61 -2.43 5.11
C GLY A 26 -13.32 -1.75 4.69
N TYR A 27 -13.26 -1.34 3.47
CA TYR A 27 -12.12 -0.59 3.04
C TYR A 27 -12.20 0.84 3.61
N TRP A 28 -11.09 1.52 3.53
CA TRP A 28 -10.92 2.85 4.11
C TRP A 28 -11.53 3.93 3.23
N VAL A 29 -11.84 5.04 3.86
CA VAL A 29 -12.35 6.23 3.20
C VAL A 29 -11.49 7.40 3.70
N ASP A 30 -10.99 8.21 2.78
CA ASP A 30 -10.19 9.41 3.09
C ASP A 30 -8.97 9.11 3.97
N GLY A 31 -8.32 7.99 3.69
CA GLY A 31 -7.13 7.63 4.43
C GLY A 31 -7.40 7.04 5.81
N ILE A 32 -8.66 6.93 6.19
CA ILE A 32 -9.05 6.30 7.44
C ILE A 32 -9.39 4.85 7.13
N GLY A 33 -8.46 3.97 7.35
CA GLY A 33 -8.68 2.56 7.13
C GLY A 33 -8.83 1.81 8.42
N THR A 34 -8.91 0.52 8.30
CA THR A 34 -8.76 -0.33 9.46
C THR A 34 -7.29 -0.27 9.88
N ARG A 35 -6.99 -0.78 11.05
CA ARG A 35 -5.59 -0.85 11.51
C ARG A 35 -4.73 -1.79 10.68
N TRP A 36 -5.33 -2.55 9.78
CA TRP A 36 -4.64 -3.50 8.92
C TRP A 36 -4.21 -2.88 7.60
N LEU A 37 -4.88 -1.79 7.21
CA LEU A 37 -4.68 -1.18 5.92
C LEU A 37 -4.07 0.19 6.12
N THR A 38 -3.04 0.50 5.34
CA THR A 38 -2.40 1.80 5.37
C THR A 38 -2.63 2.51 4.05
N TYR A 39 -2.68 3.83 4.11
CA TYR A 39 -2.81 4.63 2.90
C TYR A 39 -1.48 4.62 2.16
N PRO A 40 -1.47 4.50 0.83
CA PRO A 40 -0.20 4.53 0.11
C PRO A 40 0.47 5.89 0.20
N ASN A 41 1.79 5.88 0.26
CA ASN A 41 2.59 7.10 0.33
C ASN A 41 3.38 7.27 -0.97
N GLU A 42 3.47 8.50 -1.44
CA GLU A 42 4.24 8.80 -2.63
C GLU A 42 5.74 8.70 -2.33
N THR A 43 6.48 8.11 -3.26
CA THR A 43 7.93 8.01 -3.15
C THR A 43 8.62 9.16 -3.86
N ILE A 44 9.91 9.31 -3.62
CA ILE A 44 10.71 10.35 -4.28
C ILE A 44 10.72 10.19 -5.80
N ASP A 45 10.44 8.99 -6.30
CA ASP A 45 10.37 8.71 -7.74
C ASP A 45 8.94 8.83 -8.28
N HIS A 46 8.05 9.41 -7.51
CA HIS A 46 6.63 9.59 -7.87
C HIS A 46 5.89 8.27 -8.08
N MET A 47 6.38 7.22 -7.46
CA MET A 47 5.66 5.94 -7.34
C MET A 47 4.88 5.93 -6.03
N TRP A 48 4.10 4.90 -5.80
CA TRP A 48 3.27 4.80 -4.59
C TRP A 48 3.61 3.53 -3.83
N ALA A 49 4.06 3.71 -2.59
CA ALA A 49 4.44 2.61 -1.71
C ALA A 49 3.27 2.24 -0.81
N LEU A 50 2.93 0.97 -0.80
CA LEU A 50 1.86 0.43 0.03
C LEU A 50 2.45 -0.55 1.04
N ASP A 51 2.21 -0.30 2.33
CA ASP A 51 2.64 -1.22 3.39
C ASP A 51 1.74 -2.46 3.34
N VAL A 52 2.33 -3.60 3.06
CA VAL A 52 1.60 -4.85 2.90
C VAL A 52 1.94 -5.87 3.99
N THR A 53 2.40 -5.40 5.14
CA THR A 53 2.82 -6.26 6.24
C THR A 53 1.77 -7.29 6.65
N ASN A 54 0.51 -6.91 6.66
CA ASN A 54 -0.59 -7.78 7.09
C ASN A 54 -1.43 -8.30 5.93
N TYR A 55 -0.91 -8.19 4.72
CA TYR A 55 -1.63 -8.61 3.52
C TYR A 55 -1.34 -10.06 3.20
N ASP A 56 -2.33 -10.72 2.60
CA ASP A 56 -2.18 -12.05 2.05
C ASP A 56 -1.70 -11.92 0.62
N LEU A 57 -0.39 -12.00 0.43
CA LEU A 57 0.25 -11.80 -0.86
C LEU A 57 0.40 -13.12 -1.61
N ASP A 58 0.19 -13.08 -2.93
CA ASP A 58 0.54 -14.22 -3.75
C ASP A 58 2.05 -14.27 -3.96
N GLU A 59 2.51 -15.35 -4.59
CA GLU A 59 3.94 -15.58 -4.79
C GLU A 59 4.61 -14.47 -5.59
N SER A 60 3.93 -13.97 -6.60
CA SER A 60 4.43 -12.89 -7.46
C SER A 60 4.56 -11.58 -6.68
N GLU A 61 3.55 -11.25 -5.90
CA GLU A 61 3.57 -10.04 -5.08
C GLU A 61 4.66 -10.11 -4.02
N GLU A 62 4.79 -11.26 -3.36
CA GLU A 62 5.80 -11.46 -2.34
C GLU A 62 7.21 -11.28 -2.90
N ALA A 63 7.46 -11.77 -4.11
CA ALA A 63 8.73 -11.60 -4.78
C ALA A 63 9.04 -10.15 -5.16
N SER A 64 8.01 -9.32 -5.26
CA SER A 64 8.13 -7.91 -5.65
C SER A 64 8.21 -6.94 -4.46
N THR A 65 8.12 -7.43 -3.23
CA THR A 65 8.17 -6.54 -2.06
C THR A 65 9.57 -5.98 -1.86
N VAL A 66 9.61 -4.78 -1.30
CA VAL A 66 10.86 -4.15 -0.87
C VAL A 66 10.79 -3.85 0.62
N ASP A 67 11.93 -3.78 1.28
CA ASP A 67 11.98 -3.57 2.72
C ASP A 67 11.80 -2.11 3.12
N HIS A 68 12.11 -1.20 2.22
CA HIS A 68 12.00 0.23 2.49
C HIS A 68 11.95 1.02 1.19
N TYR A 69 11.55 2.26 1.29
CA TYR A 69 11.52 3.18 0.15
C TYR A 69 11.86 4.58 0.67
N THR A 70 12.20 5.49 -0.26
CA THR A 70 12.45 6.88 0.07
C THR A 70 11.17 7.68 -0.14
N PRO A 71 10.54 8.20 0.91
CA PRO A 71 9.31 8.97 0.76
C PRO A 71 9.57 10.32 0.09
N LEU A 72 8.54 10.84 -0.58
CA LEU A 72 8.58 12.17 -1.13
C LEU A 72 8.63 13.16 0.03
N PRO A 73 9.60 14.09 0.08
CA PRO A 73 9.66 15.04 1.17
C PRO A 73 8.45 15.98 1.15
N ASP A 74 7.99 16.35 2.34
CA ASP A 74 6.89 17.28 2.46
C ASP A 74 7.29 18.63 1.89
N PRO A 75 6.41 19.28 1.12
CA PRO A 75 6.68 20.66 0.68
C PRO A 75 6.62 21.60 1.88
N ASP A 76 7.60 22.46 1.94
CA ASP A 76 7.64 23.49 2.98
C ASP A 76 6.72 24.65 2.62
#